data_f4445889572949d59686dc40856fbe0b
#
_entry.id   f4445889572949d59686dc40856fbe0b
#
_cell.length_a   1.000
_cell.length_b   1.000
_cell.length_c   1.000
_cell.angle_alpha   90.00
_cell.angle_beta   90.00
_cell.angle_gamma   90.00
#
_symmetry.space_group_name_H-M   'P 1'
#
loop_
_entity.id
_entity.type
_entity.pdbx_description
1 polymer ?
#
loop_
_entity_poly.entity_id
_entity_poly.type
_entity_poly.pdbx_seq_one_letter_code
_entity_poly.pdbx_strand_id
1 'polypeptide(L)'
;MQQQTVTVQDLGTKPYKEIWDFQEAMLQKNVEIKRVFNSHQPSLIALPLTTHNSALKSHVALAPTTHNLLLLEHPPVYTLGKSGHEENILIDEANRLAKGIEYFKINRGGDITFHGPGQLVGYPILDLEKFKTDIGWYLRSLEEVIIKTIAFFGIAGERSNGETGVWIDAGIKGKERKICAMGVRCSRWITMHGWALNVNTDLGFFQHIIPCGIVDKQVTSMQKELGREVSMEEVKMILKQKFSEVFEVEIIDGLA
;
A
#
# COMPACT_ATOMS: atom_id res chain seq x y z
N MET A 1 20.37 13.49 -2.32
CA MET A 1 19.60 12.87 -3.42
C MET A 1 18.63 13.92 -3.94
N GLN A 2 18.31 13.93 -5.22
CA GLN A 2 17.27 14.83 -5.77
C GLN A 2 15.90 14.42 -5.20
N GLN A 3 15.13 15.39 -4.72
CA GLN A 3 13.78 15.14 -4.22
C GLN A 3 12.93 14.48 -5.31
N GLN A 4 12.25 13.39 -4.98
CA GLN A 4 11.39 12.69 -5.93
C GLN A 4 10.01 13.34 -5.95
N THR A 5 9.36 13.30 -7.11
CA THR A 5 7.98 13.77 -7.29
C THR A 5 7.05 12.56 -7.41
N VAL A 6 5.92 12.58 -6.70
CA VAL A 6 4.87 11.55 -6.75
C VAL A 6 3.58 12.17 -7.26
N THR A 7 3.06 11.64 -8.36
CA THR A 7 1.75 12.04 -8.90
C THR A 7 0.65 11.33 -8.13
N VAL A 8 -0.23 12.08 -7.49
CA VAL A 8 -1.40 11.52 -6.80
C VAL A 8 -2.62 11.59 -7.70
N GLN A 9 -3.34 10.48 -7.82
CA GLN A 9 -4.60 10.40 -8.55
C GLN A 9 -5.70 9.93 -7.59
N ASP A 10 -6.75 10.74 -7.41
CA ASP A 10 -7.97 10.33 -6.73
C ASP A 10 -8.94 9.78 -7.76
N LEU A 11 -9.16 8.48 -7.71
CA LEU A 11 -9.94 7.76 -8.72
C LEU A 11 -11.41 7.55 -8.31
N GLY A 12 -11.82 8.07 -7.14
CA GLY A 12 -13.17 7.84 -6.60
C GLY A 12 -13.43 6.35 -6.34
N THR A 13 -14.62 5.87 -6.68
CA THR A 13 -14.96 4.44 -6.52
C THR A 13 -14.75 3.70 -7.84
N LYS A 14 -13.93 2.65 -7.82
CA LYS A 14 -13.57 1.86 -9.02
C LYS A 14 -13.62 0.35 -8.76
N PRO A 15 -14.05 -0.46 -9.76
CA PRO A 15 -13.96 -1.92 -9.68
C PRO A 15 -12.54 -2.39 -9.41
N TYR A 16 -12.39 -3.43 -8.58
CA TYR A 16 -11.06 -3.92 -8.17
C TYR A 16 -10.21 -4.36 -9.36
N LYS A 17 -10.81 -5.14 -10.29
CA LYS A 17 -10.10 -5.69 -11.45
C LYS A 17 -9.55 -4.60 -12.38
N GLU A 18 -10.31 -3.55 -12.62
CA GLU A 18 -9.89 -2.39 -13.43
C GLU A 18 -8.61 -1.76 -12.86
N ILE A 19 -8.62 -1.51 -11.55
CA ILE A 19 -7.47 -0.86 -10.90
C ILE A 19 -6.28 -1.80 -10.72
N TRP A 20 -6.52 -3.09 -10.53
CA TRP A 20 -5.43 -4.07 -10.53
C TRP A 20 -4.70 -4.10 -11.88
N ASP A 21 -5.45 -4.14 -13.01
CA ASP A 21 -4.86 -4.08 -14.35
C ASP A 21 -4.12 -2.77 -14.60
N PHE A 22 -4.67 -1.65 -14.13
CA PHE A 22 -4.03 -0.34 -14.23
C PHE A 22 -2.70 -0.28 -13.45
N GLN A 23 -2.65 -0.80 -12.23
CA GLN A 23 -1.42 -0.92 -11.46
C GLN A 23 -0.38 -1.82 -12.16
N GLU A 24 -0.81 -2.97 -12.70
CA GLU A 24 0.08 -3.88 -13.42
C GLU A 24 0.69 -3.19 -14.66
N ALA A 25 -0.12 -2.43 -15.42
CA ALA A 25 0.37 -1.66 -16.56
C ALA A 25 1.42 -0.60 -16.16
N MET A 26 1.18 0.12 -15.05
CA MET A 26 2.15 1.10 -14.51
C MET A 26 3.45 0.43 -14.06
N LEU A 27 3.34 -0.70 -13.36
CA LEU A 27 4.50 -1.48 -12.92
C LEU A 27 5.32 -1.95 -14.12
N GLN A 28 4.67 -2.56 -15.13
CA GLN A 28 5.35 -3.07 -16.32
C GLN A 28 6.01 -1.95 -17.11
N LYS A 29 5.36 -0.79 -17.25
CA LYS A 29 5.95 0.39 -17.88
C LYS A 29 7.26 0.82 -17.20
N ASN A 30 7.26 0.92 -15.88
CA ASN A 30 8.46 1.28 -15.13
C ASN A 30 9.56 0.21 -15.22
N VAL A 31 9.20 -1.08 -15.19
CA VAL A 31 10.14 -2.19 -15.37
C VAL A 31 10.79 -2.14 -16.77
N GLU A 32 9.99 -1.85 -17.81
CA GLU A 32 10.51 -1.74 -19.17
C GLU A 32 11.44 -0.52 -19.34
N ILE A 33 11.09 0.63 -18.78
CA ILE A 33 11.97 1.81 -18.73
C ILE A 33 13.32 1.45 -18.11
N LYS A 34 13.34 0.72 -16.98
CA LYS A 34 14.58 0.27 -16.34
C LYS A 34 15.36 -0.70 -17.23
N ARG A 35 14.67 -1.62 -17.89
CA ARG A 35 15.30 -2.60 -18.78
C ARG A 35 16.01 -1.91 -19.95
N VAL A 36 15.32 -0.99 -20.63
CA VAL A 36 15.85 -0.23 -21.76
C VAL A 36 17.01 0.66 -21.32
N PHE A 37 16.85 1.37 -20.21
CA PHE A 37 17.88 2.25 -19.66
C PHE A 37 19.18 1.48 -19.34
N ASN A 38 19.06 0.33 -18.67
CA ASN A 38 20.21 -0.49 -18.31
C ASN A 38 20.91 -1.13 -19.53
N SER A 39 20.15 -1.44 -20.60
CA SER A 39 20.72 -1.99 -21.84
C SER A 39 21.54 -0.97 -22.64
N HIS A 40 21.29 0.33 -22.43
CA HIS A 40 22.02 1.42 -23.11
C HIS A 40 23.18 2.00 -22.27
N GLN A 41 23.34 1.57 -21.02
CA GLN A 41 24.54 1.92 -20.27
C GLN A 41 25.72 1.10 -20.78
N PRO A 42 26.81 1.73 -21.25
CA PRO A 42 28.01 0.99 -21.61
C PRO A 42 28.46 0.20 -20.39
N SER A 43 28.66 -1.11 -20.55
CA SER A 43 29.26 -1.96 -19.54
C SER A 43 30.51 -1.23 -19.04
N LEU A 44 30.54 -0.84 -17.77
CA LEU A 44 31.77 -0.47 -17.07
C LEU A 44 32.59 -1.75 -16.96
N ILE A 45 33.17 -2.18 -18.11
CA ILE A 45 34.20 -3.20 -18.13
C ILE A 45 35.33 -2.63 -17.29
N ALA A 46 35.67 -3.35 -16.24
CA ALA A 46 36.69 -3.07 -15.28
C ALA A 46 37.92 -2.44 -15.93
N LEU A 47 38.12 -1.14 -15.75
CA LEU A 47 39.44 -0.56 -15.91
C LEU A 47 40.33 -1.13 -14.78
N PRO A 48 41.55 -1.58 -15.09
CA PRO A 48 42.42 -2.14 -14.07
C PRO A 48 42.68 -1.10 -12.97
N LEU A 49 42.55 -1.56 -11.74
CA LEU A 49 42.87 -0.80 -10.52
C LEU A 49 44.34 -0.36 -10.54
N THR A 50 44.63 0.83 -11.04
CA THR A 50 45.86 1.51 -10.74
C THR A 50 45.57 2.96 -10.35
N THR A 51 46.06 3.29 -9.17
CA THR A 51 46.16 4.60 -8.53
C THR A 51 44.98 5.07 -7.66
N HIS A 52 45.35 5.26 -6.39
CA HIS A 52 44.63 5.98 -5.35
C HIS A 52 44.11 7.34 -5.85
N ASN A 53 42.81 7.50 -5.93
CA ASN A 53 42.16 8.80 -5.81
C ASN A 53 40.75 8.63 -5.22
N SER A 54 40.63 8.97 -3.94
CA SER A 54 39.43 8.90 -3.12
C SER A 54 38.53 10.11 -3.37
N ALA A 55 37.89 10.24 -4.52
CA ALA A 55 36.85 11.28 -4.71
C ALA A 55 36.00 11.14 -6.01
N LEU A 56 35.74 9.97 -6.50
CA LEU A 56 34.73 9.81 -7.56
C LEU A 56 33.70 8.79 -7.10
N LYS A 57 32.73 9.22 -6.25
CA LYS A 57 31.44 8.58 -6.22
C LYS A 57 30.81 8.81 -7.59
N SER A 58 30.99 7.86 -8.50
CA SER A 58 30.28 7.83 -9.77
C SER A 58 28.79 7.91 -9.46
N HIS A 59 28.15 9.04 -9.78
CA HIS A 59 26.70 9.13 -9.77
C HIS A 59 26.18 8.16 -10.84
N VAL A 60 25.84 6.94 -10.42
CA VAL A 60 25.13 6.01 -11.30
C VAL A 60 23.80 6.67 -11.62
N ALA A 61 23.60 7.04 -12.88
CA ALA A 61 22.33 7.58 -13.33
C ALA A 61 21.22 6.54 -13.09
N LEU A 62 20.09 6.95 -12.56
CA LEU A 62 18.93 6.09 -12.35
C LEU A 62 17.95 6.22 -13.53
N ALA A 63 17.27 5.12 -13.86
CA ALA A 63 16.28 5.11 -14.93
C ALA A 63 15.17 6.16 -14.67
N PRO A 64 14.63 6.82 -15.71
CA PRO A 64 13.60 7.87 -15.57
C PRO A 64 12.20 7.30 -15.31
N THR A 65 12.07 6.44 -14.31
CA THR A 65 10.80 5.88 -13.85
C THR A 65 9.92 6.93 -13.19
N THR A 66 8.60 6.71 -13.19
CA THR A 66 7.61 7.60 -12.58
C THR A 66 7.10 7.03 -11.26
N HIS A 67 6.68 7.91 -10.34
CA HIS A 67 6.07 7.53 -9.09
C HIS A 67 4.62 7.99 -9.05
N ASN A 68 3.73 7.10 -8.64
CA ASN A 68 2.31 7.39 -8.55
C ASN A 68 1.76 6.92 -7.19
N LEU A 69 0.77 7.62 -6.69
CA LEU A 69 -0.05 7.22 -5.56
C LEU A 69 -1.51 7.28 -6.02
N LEU A 70 -2.15 6.11 -6.11
CA LEU A 70 -3.58 6.01 -6.43
C LEU A 70 -4.36 5.97 -5.12
N LEU A 71 -5.33 6.86 -4.94
CA LEU A 71 -6.27 6.89 -3.82
C LEU A 71 -7.67 6.60 -4.35
N LEU A 72 -8.39 5.69 -3.71
CA LEU A 72 -9.71 5.25 -4.18
C LEU A 72 -10.48 4.48 -3.11
N GLU A 73 -11.70 4.16 -3.44
CA GLU A 73 -12.54 3.15 -2.81
C GLU A 73 -12.87 2.05 -3.81
N HIS A 74 -13.22 0.84 -3.35
CA HIS A 74 -13.74 -0.24 -4.18
C HIS A 74 -15.19 -0.55 -3.84
N PRO A 75 -16.01 -1.07 -4.79
CA PRO A 75 -17.17 -1.88 -4.44
C PRO A 75 -16.79 -3.07 -3.56
N PRO A 76 -17.73 -3.70 -2.86
CA PRO A 76 -17.42 -4.82 -1.98
C PRO A 76 -16.66 -5.95 -2.69
N VAL A 77 -15.46 -6.28 -2.19
CA VAL A 77 -14.61 -7.32 -2.77
C VAL A 77 -13.72 -7.97 -1.70
N TYR A 78 -13.56 -9.28 -1.77
CA TYR A 78 -12.54 -10.02 -1.05
C TYR A 78 -11.34 -10.29 -1.95
N THR A 79 -10.13 -10.06 -1.42
CA THR A 79 -8.89 -10.36 -2.13
C THR A 79 -8.04 -11.33 -1.32
N LEU A 80 -7.70 -12.48 -1.91
CA LEU A 80 -6.83 -13.49 -1.32
C LEU A 80 -5.40 -13.31 -1.82
N GLY A 81 -4.48 -12.98 -0.91
CA GLY A 81 -3.06 -12.83 -1.22
C GLY A 81 -2.32 -14.16 -1.34
N LYS A 82 -1.02 -14.10 -1.62
CA LYS A 82 -0.17 -15.30 -1.87
C LYS A 82 -0.07 -16.26 -0.70
N SER A 83 -0.15 -15.76 0.53
CA SER A 83 -0.04 -16.56 1.75
C SER A 83 -1.40 -16.95 2.30
N GLY A 84 -2.48 -16.63 1.58
CA GLY A 84 -3.85 -16.87 2.04
C GLY A 84 -4.34 -18.27 1.72
N HIS A 85 -5.25 -18.72 2.57
CA HIS A 85 -5.93 -20.00 2.47
C HIS A 85 -7.40 -19.79 2.17
N GLU A 86 -7.95 -20.54 1.22
CA GLU A 86 -9.35 -20.39 0.79
C GLU A 86 -10.34 -20.75 1.92
N GLU A 87 -9.94 -21.61 2.86
CA GLU A 87 -10.70 -21.93 4.06
C GLU A 87 -10.90 -20.72 5.00
N ASN A 88 -10.17 -19.63 4.81
CA ASN A 88 -10.38 -18.37 5.51
C ASN A 88 -11.58 -17.57 4.96
N ILE A 89 -12.25 -18.06 3.91
CA ILE A 89 -13.51 -17.52 3.40
C ILE A 89 -14.65 -18.30 4.04
N LEU A 90 -15.38 -17.66 4.94
CA LEU A 90 -16.47 -18.29 5.72
C LEU A 90 -17.83 -18.21 5.03
N ILE A 91 -17.96 -17.38 3.99
CA ILE A 91 -19.19 -17.23 3.19
C ILE A 91 -19.10 -18.10 1.94
N ASP A 92 -20.14 -18.85 1.64
CA ASP A 92 -20.22 -19.59 0.39
C ASP A 92 -20.42 -18.66 -0.83
N GLU A 93 -20.20 -19.20 -2.02
CA GLU A 93 -20.25 -18.42 -3.26
C GLU A 93 -21.65 -17.85 -3.53
N ALA A 94 -22.71 -18.59 -3.29
CA ALA A 94 -24.08 -18.14 -3.55
C ALA A 94 -24.44 -16.94 -2.67
N ASN A 95 -24.14 -17.00 -1.38
CA ASN A 95 -24.37 -15.90 -0.45
C ASN A 95 -23.45 -14.71 -0.74
N ARG A 96 -22.21 -14.95 -1.14
CA ARG A 96 -21.28 -13.90 -1.56
C ARG A 96 -21.81 -13.13 -2.78
N LEU A 97 -22.24 -13.85 -3.81
CA LEU A 97 -22.82 -13.26 -5.02
C LEU A 97 -24.13 -12.52 -4.73
N ALA A 98 -25.00 -13.08 -3.89
CA ALA A 98 -26.25 -12.43 -3.49
C ALA A 98 -26.02 -11.09 -2.75
N LYS A 99 -24.87 -10.93 -2.08
CA LYS A 99 -24.44 -9.69 -1.44
C LYS A 99 -23.66 -8.75 -2.37
N GLY A 100 -23.47 -9.11 -3.65
CA GLY A 100 -22.71 -8.31 -4.62
C GLY A 100 -21.22 -8.21 -4.30
N ILE A 101 -20.65 -9.19 -3.59
CA ILE A 101 -19.23 -9.18 -3.20
C ILE A 101 -18.41 -9.92 -4.26
N GLU A 102 -17.46 -9.23 -4.91
CA GLU A 102 -16.50 -9.86 -5.79
C GLU A 102 -15.43 -10.64 -5.02
N TYR A 103 -14.72 -11.54 -5.71
CA TYR A 103 -13.60 -12.29 -5.13
C TYR A 103 -12.47 -12.44 -6.17
N PHE A 104 -11.24 -12.13 -5.73
CA PHE A 104 -10.05 -12.29 -6.56
C PHE A 104 -8.91 -12.94 -5.78
N LYS A 105 -8.27 -13.94 -6.39
CA LYS A 105 -6.98 -14.47 -5.96
C LYS A 105 -5.87 -13.67 -6.63
N ILE A 106 -5.00 -13.05 -5.83
CA ILE A 106 -4.06 -12.05 -6.31
C ILE A 106 -2.64 -12.30 -5.83
N ASN A 107 -1.69 -11.54 -6.35
CA ASN A 107 -0.26 -11.77 -6.13
C ASN A 107 0.39 -10.83 -5.10
N ARG A 108 -0.40 -10.07 -4.28
CA ARG A 108 0.14 -9.32 -3.14
C ARG A 108 0.58 -10.24 -2.01
N GLY A 109 1.44 -9.73 -1.13
CA GLY A 109 1.73 -10.39 0.14
C GLY A 109 0.51 -10.41 1.09
N GLY A 110 0.56 -11.31 2.08
CA GLY A 110 -0.51 -11.47 3.07
C GLY A 110 -1.63 -12.43 2.64
N ASP A 111 -2.64 -12.53 3.51
CA ASP A 111 -3.78 -13.42 3.43
C ASP A 111 -5.02 -12.72 2.85
N ILE A 112 -6.21 -13.18 3.21
CA ILE A 112 -7.48 -12.59 2.79
C ILE A 112 -7.73 -11.23 3.46
N THR A 113 -8.33 -10.30 2.71
CA THR A 113 -8.87 -9.05 3.24
C THR A 113 -10.13 -8.63 2.49
N PHE A 114 -10.80 -7.63 3.03
CA PHE A 114 -11.97 -6.98 2.45
C PHE A 114 -11.62 -5.58 1.96
N HIS A 115 -12.20 -5.20 0.82
CA HIS A 115 -12.29 -3.81 0.39
C HIS A 115 -13.76 -3.47 0.11
N GLY A 116 -14.15 -2.22 0.42
CA GLY A 116 -15.52 -1.76 0.22
C GLY A 116 -15.69 -0.27 0.47
N PRO A 117 -16.92 0.25 0.30
CA PRO A 117 -17.23 1.65 0.56
C PRO A 117 -16.83 2.10 1.97
N GLY A 118 -16.39 3.34 2.09
CA GLY A 118 -15.89 3.91 3.35
C GLY A 118 -14.48 3.46 3.73
N GLN A 119 -13.79 2.66 2.88
CA GLN A 119 -12.40 2.25 3.09
C GLN A 119 -11.49 3.01 2.13
N LEU A 120 -10.54 3.79 2.66
CA LEU A 120 -9.55 4.48 1.84
C LEU A 120 -8.44 3.52 1.44
N VAL A 121 -8.43 3.14 0.18
CA VAL A 121 -7.39 2.31 -0.41
C VAL A 121 -6.32 3.19 -1.06
N GLY A 122 -5.06 2.86 -0.81
CA GLY A 122 -3.93 3.54 -1.42
C GLY A 122 -2.95 2.57 -2.07
N TYR A 123 -2.61 2.83 -3.32
CA TYR A 123 -1.67 2.04 -4.11
C TYR A 123 -0.48 2.88 -4.56
N PRO A 124 0.64 2.89 -3.79
CA PRO A 124 1.86 3.55 -4.23
C PRO A 124 2.61 2.66 -5.24
N ILE A 125 2.82 3.19 -6.45
CA ILE A 125 3.65 2.59 -7.49
C ILE A 125 4.96 3.39 -7.54
N LEU A 126 5.97 2.93 -6.79
CA LEU A 126 7.24 3.63 -6.59
C LEU A 126 8.40 2.79 -7.11
N ASP A 127 9.45 3.44 -7.59
CA ASP A 127 10.75 2.81 -7.83
C ASP A 127 11.63 2.97 -6.59
N LEU A 128 11.75 1.92 -5.79
CA LEU A 128 12.49 1.96 -4.53
C LEU A 128 14.00 2.17 -4.71
N GLU A 129 14.57 2.00 -5.91
CA GLU A 129 15.98 2.36 -6.17
C GLU A 129 16.22 3.86 -6.03
N LYS A 130 15.18 4.68 -6.17
CA LYS A 130 15.24 6.13 -5.97
C LYS A 130 15.00 6.56 -4.52
N PHE A 131 14.68 5.62 -3.65
CA PHE A 131 14.47 5.82 -2.21
C PHE A 131 15.42 4.91 -1.43
N LYS A 132 14.97 3.71 -1.08
CA LYS A 132 15.74 2.68 -0.42
C LYS A 132 15.31 1.30 -0.90
N THR A 133 16.26 0.49 -1.36
CA THR A 133 16.04 -0.90 -1.82
C THR A 133 15.86 -1.85 -0.63
N ASP A 134 14.78 -1.64 0.14
CA ASP A 134 14.47 -2.36 1.37
C ASP A 134 12.93 -2.41 1.56
N ILE A 135 12.34 -3.59 1.38
CA ILE A 135 10.90 -3.79 1.51
C ILE A 135 10.42 -3.62 2.96
N GLY A 136 11.24 -3.98 3.92
CA GLY A 136 10.94 -3.76 5.33
C GLY A 136 10.82 -2.27 5.66
N TRP A 137 11.80 -1.47 5.21
CA TRP A 137 11.73 -0.02 5.32
C TRP A 137 10.48 0.54 4.64
N TYR A 138 10.19 0.09 3.43
CA TYR A 138 9.02 0.55 2.67
C TYR A 138 7.70 0.29 3.42
N LEU A 139 7.51 -0.94 3.92
CA LEU A 139 6.32 -1.28 4.72
C LEU A 139 6.23 -0.43 6.00
N ARG A 140 7.34 -0.24 6.72
CA ARG A 140 7.36 0.61 7.93
C ARG A 140 7.08 2.09 7.60
N SER A 141 7.51 2.58 6.43
CA SER A 141 7.17 3.93 5.96
C SER A 141 5.67 4.06 5.64
N LEU A 142 5.07 3.06 5.00
CA LEU A 142 3.62 3.06 4.78
C LEU A 142 2.83 3.05 6.09
N GLU A 143 3.24 2.24 7.07
CA GLU A 143 2.63 2.24 8.40
C GLU A 143 2.77 3.61 9.08
N GLU A 144 3.93 4.26 8.97
CA GLU A 144 4.16 5.58 9.54
C GLU A 144 3.23 6.64 8.93
N VAL A 145 3.03 6.60 7.60
CA VAL A 145 2.07 7.49 6.92
C VAL A 145 0.68 7.35 7.54
N ILE A 146 0.21 6.12 7.72
CA ILE A 146 -1.12 5.87 8.29
C ILE A 146 -1.19 6.26 9.77
N ILE A 147 -0.18 5.90 10.57
CA ILE A 147 -0.11 6.27 11.99
C ILE A 147 -0.19 7.80 12.16
N LYS A 148 0.60 8.55 11.39
CA LYS A 148 0.57 10.02 11.42
C LYS A 148 -0.75 10.59 10.91
N THR A 149 -1.36 9.95 9.91
CA THR A 149 -2.65 10.37 9.37
C THR A 149 -3.74 10.25 10.43
N ILE A 150 -3.90 9.08 11.05
CA ILE A 150 -4.96 8.86 12.04
C ILE A 150 -4.69 9.61 13.36
N ALA A 151 -3.42 9.87 13.68
CA ALA A 151 -3.03 10.69 14.85
C ALA A 151 -3.54 12.13 14.73
N PHE A 152 -3.61 12.70 13.52
CA PHE A 152 -4.20 14.01 13.28
C PHE A 152 -5.67 14.08 13.76
N PHE A 153 -6.39 12.97 13.68
CA PHE A 153 -7.78 12.84 14.13
C PHE A 153 -7.91 12.43 15.60
N GLY A 154 -6.78 12.29 16.32
CA GLY A 154 -6.78 11.91 17.73
C GLY A 154 -6.79 10.40 17.99
N ILE A 155 -6.49 9.57 16.99
CA ILE A 155 -6.43 8.11 17.11
C ILE A 155 -4.97 7.68 17.28
N ALA A 156 -4.65 6.97 18.37
CA ALA A 156 -3.33 6.43 18.65
C ALA A 156 -3.13 5.09 17.90
N GLY A 157 -2.52 5.15 16.72
CA GLY A 157 -2.17 3.96 15.95
C GLY A 157 -0.77 3.45 16.27
N GLU A 158 -0.59 2.14 16.21
CA GLU A 158 0.66 1.45 16.56
C GLU A 158 1.01 0.37 15.53
N ARG A 159 2.28 -0.06 15.55
CA ARG A 159 2.73 -1.27 14.86
C ARG A 159 2.56 -2.48 15.78
N SER A 160 2.10 -3.60 15.24
CA SER A 160 2.10 -4.88 15.95
C SER A 160 3.41 -5.63 15.69
N ASN A 161 3.94 -6.28 16.70
CA ASN A 161 5.17 -7.06 16.56
C ASN A 161 4.91 -8.32 15.71
N GLY A 162 5.67 -8.47 14.64
CA GLY A 162 5.56 -9.61 13.72
C GLY A 162 4.43 -9.52 12.68
N GLU A 163 3.59 -8.46 12.73
CA GLU A 163 2.49 -8.28 11.78
C GLU A 163 2.57 -6.94 11.04
N THR A 164 2.19 -6.97 9.78
CA THR A 164 2.13 -5.76 8.94
C THR A 164 0.75 -5.09 9.06
N GLY A 165 0.75 -3.76 9.05
CA GLY A 165 -0.44 -2.94 9.14
C GLY A 165 -0.44 -2.03 10.37
N VAL A 166 -1.51 -1.26 10.56
CA VAL A 166 -1.67 -0.36 11.70
C VAL A 166 -2.76 -0.87 12.61
N TRP A 167 -2.48 -0.82 13.90
CA TRP A 167 -3.28 -1.41 14.95
C TRP A 167 -3.63 -0.39 16.01
N ILE A 168 -4.66 -0.68 16.76
CA ILE A 168 -5.04 0.02 17.99
C ILE A 168 -4.89 -0.98 19.14
N ASP A 169 -4.35 -0.55 20.26
CA ASP A 169 -4.05 -1.35 21.45
C ASP A 169 -3.19 -2.60 21.13
N ALA A 170 -2.18 -2.43 20.26
CA ALA A 170 -1.25 -3.50 19.88
C ALA A 170 -0.53 -4.04 21.14
N GLY A 171 -0.51 -5.38 21.29
CA GLY A 171 0.09 -6.03 22.45
C GLY A 171 -0.79 -6.08 23.70
N ILE A 172 -1.99 -5.52 23.68
CA ILE A 172 -2.97 -5.67 24.76
C ILE A 172 -3.91 -6.83 24.43
N LYS A 173 -3.62 -8.01 24.95
CA LYS A 173 -4.37 -9.23 24.65
C LYS A 173 -5.89 -9.03 24.75
N GLY A 174 -6.59 -9.36 23.67
CA GLY A 174 -8.06 -9.26 23.55
C GLY A 174 -8.60 -7.85 23.23
N LYS A 175 -7.70 -6.83 23.12
CA LYS A 175 -8.08 -5.47 22.70
C LYS A 175 -7.50 -5.07 21.36
N GLU A 176 -6.57 -5.88 20.85
CA GLU A 176 -5.87 -5.62 19.58
C GLU A 176 -6.86 -5.58 18.42
N ARG A 177 -6.86 -4.49 17.69
CA ARG A 177 -7.75 -4.33 16.52
C ARG A 177 -7.05 -3.60 15.39
N LYS A 178 -7.12 -4.19 14.21
CA LYS A 178 -6.47 -3.65 13.01
C LYS A 178 -7.34 -2.56 12.39
N ILE A 179 -6.78 -1.36 12.23
CA ILE A 179 -7.45 -0.23 11.58
C ILE A 179 -7.04 -0.11 10.10
N CYS A 180 -5.84 -0.57 9.76
CA CYS A 180 -5.34 -0.55 8.38
C CYS A 180 -4.62 -1.84 8.03
N ALA A 181 -5.10 -2.53 6.99
CA ALA A 181 -4.43 -3.68 6.41
C ALA A 181 -3.42 -3.23 5.36
N MET A 182 -2.31 -3.98 5.22
CA MET A 182 -1.28 -3.71 4.22
C MET A 182 -0.81 -5.00 3.56
N GLY A 183 -0.63 -4.94 2.26
CA GLY A 183 -0.06 -6.02 1.48
C GLY A 183 0.46 -5.48 0.16
N VAL A 184 1.76 -5.67 -0.10
CA VAL A 184 2.44 -5.12 -1.26
C VAL A 184 3.02 -6.24 -2.14
N ARG A 185 3.27 -5.90 -3.39
CA ARG A 185 4.12 -6.65 -4.31
C ARG A 185 5.24 -5.74 -4.79
N CYS A 186 6.43 -6.30 -4.95
CA CYS A 186 7.55 -5.61 -5.53
C CYS A 186 8.17 -6.46 -6.63
N SER A 187 8.45 -5.85 -7.77
CA SER A 187 9.14 -6.47 -8.89
C SER A 187 10.20 -5.52 -9.43
N ARG A 188 11.45 -5.95 -9.46
CA ARG A 188 12.60 -5.11 -9.85
C ARG A 188 12.60 -3.75 -9.15
N TRP A 189 12.28 -3.75 -7.87
CA TRP A 189 12.15 -2.59 -7.00
C TRP A 189 11.02 -1.61 -7.36
N ILE A 190 10.13 -1.98 -8.29
CA ILE A 190 8.87 -1.26 -8.52
C ILE A 190 7.77 -1.88 -7.66
N THR A 191 7.07 -1.05 -6.90
CA THR A 191 6.00 -1.47 -5.98
C THR A 191 4.63 -1.43 -6.65
N MET A 192 3.69 -2.22 -6.13
CA MET A 192 2.25 -2.14 -6.38
C MET A 192 1.44 -2.69 -5.21
N HIS A 193 0.14 -2.52 -5.22
CA HIS A 193 -0.74 -2.66 -4.07
C HIS A 193 -0.33 -1.68 -2.96
N GLY A 194 -0.75 -1.86 -1.73
CA GLY A 194 -0.41 -0.91 -0.66
C GLY A 194 -1.22 -1.15 0.60
N TRP A 195 -2.12 -0.24 0.93
CA TRP A 195 -2.89 -0.25 2.17
C TRP A 195 -4.40 -0.15 1.94
N ALA A 196 -5.14 -0.52 2.98
CA ALA A 196 -6.58 -0.35 3.08
C ALA A 196 -6.90 0.18 4.50
N LEU A 197 -7.14 1.49 4.61
CA LEU A 197 -7.49 2.15 5.86
C LEU A 197 -9.01 2.16 6.04
N ASN A 198 -9.50 1.55 7.09
CA ASN A 198 -10.91 1.60 7.46
C ASN A 198 -11.25 2.98 8.01
N VAL A 199 -11.90 3.84 7.21
CA VAL A 199 -12.36 5.17 7.63
C VAL A 199 -13.79 5.06 8.18
N ASN A 200 -14.77 4.86 7.30
CA ASN A 200 -16.20 4.67 7.64
C ASN A 200 -16.69 3.28 7.16
N THR A 201 -15.80 2.33 7.08
CA THR A 201 -16.03 1.00 6.52
C THR A 201 -17.05 0.22 7.32
N ASP A 202 -18.01 -0.42 6.66
CA ASP A 202 -18.88 -1.43 7.30
C ASP A 202 -18.04 -2.66 7.67
N LEU A 203 -17.76 -2.79 8.95
CA LEU A 203 -16.93 -3.87 9.50
C LEU A 203 -17.66 -5.23 9.52
N GLY A 204 -18.97 -5.27 9.27
CA GLY A 204 -19.77 -6.50 9.17
C GLY A 204 -19.27 -7.45 8.08
N PHE A 205 -18.69 -6.92 7.01
CA PHE A 205 -18.09 -7.73 5.94
C PHE A 205 -16.90 -8.59 6.40
N PHE A 206 -16.17 -8.15 7.41
CA PHE A 206 -15.05 -8.93 7.98
C PHE A 206 -15.49 -10.18 8.75
N GLN A 207 -16.78 -10.30 9.13
CA GLN A 207 -17.33 -11.50 9.77
C GLN A 207 -17.39 -12.71 8.82
N HIS A 208 -17.26 -12.49 7.53
CA HIS A 208 -17.29 -13.53 6.51
C HIS A 208 -15.93 -14.05 6.09
N ILE A 209 -14.88 -13.59 6.77
CA ILE A 209 -13.48 -14.01 6.51
C ILE A 209 -12.72 -14.15 7.83
N ILE A 210 -11.64 -14.94 7.82
CA ILE A 210 -10.65 -14.95 8.91
C ILE A 210 -9.43 -14.15 8.43
N PRO A 211 -9.34 -12.84 8.74
CA PRO A 211 -8.22 -12.03 8.26
C PRO A 211 -6.90 -12.52 8.84
N CYS A 212 -5.92 -12.81 7.99
CA CYS A 212 -4.59 -13.27 8.38
C CYS A 212 -4.57 -14.59 9.18
N GLY A 213 -5.64 -15.40 9.13
CA GLY A 213 -5.74 -16.65 9.90
C GLY A 213 -5.75 -16.45 11.43
N ILE A 214 -5.94 -15.23 11.92
CA ILE A 214 -5.88 -14.90 13.35
C ILE A 214 -7.30 -14.75 13.88
N VAL A 215 -7.74 -15.76 14.65
CA VAL A 215 -9.11 -15.84 15.18
C VAL A 215 -9.36 -14.85 16.33
N ASP A 216 -8.30 -14.42 17.03
CA ASP A 216 -8.41 -13.66 18.28
C ASP A 216 -8.25 -12.14 18.12
N LYS A 217 -8.05 -11.63 16.89
CA LYS A 217 -7.86 -10.19 16.65
C LYS A 217 -9.04 -9.58 15.91
N GLN A 218 -9.39 -8.37 16.33
CA GLN A 218 -10.51 -7.64 15.79
C GLN A 218 -10.09 -6.69 14.66
N VAL A 219 -11.06 -6.16 13.95
CA VAL A 219 -10.92 -5.03 13.04
C VAL A 219 -11.67 -3.82 13.59
N THR A 220 -11.16 -2.63 13.28
CA THR A 220 -11.79 -1.37 13.65
C THR A 220 -11.74 -0.38 12.49
N SER A 221 -12.36 0.80 12.66
CA SER A 221 -12.36 1.91 11.71
C SER A 221 -12.19 3.23 12.45
N MET A 222 -11.82 4.29 11.74
CA MET A 222 -11.74 5.63 12.32
C MET A 222 -13.09 6.06 12.89
N GLN A 223 -14.19 5.78 12.17
CA GLN A 223 -15.56 6.05 12.64
C GLN A 223 -15.85 5.36 13.97
N LYS A 224 -15.47 4.08 14.12
CA LYS A 224 -15.71 3.32 15.36
C LYS A 224 -14.87 3.86 16.52
N GLU A 225 -13.60 4.21 16.29
CA GLU A 225 -12.72 4.75 17.33
C GLU A 225 -13.15 6.15 17.80
N LEU A 226 -13.67 6.98 16.89
CA LEU A 226 -14.09 8.35 17.19
C LEU A 226 -15.56 8.49 17.58
N GLY A 227 -16.37 7.44 17.37
CA GLY A 227 -17.81 7.48 17.60
C GLY A 227 -18.59 8.42 16.66
N ARG A 228 -17.99 8.81 15.53
CA ARG A 228 -18.60 9.68 14.51
C ARG A 228 -18.06 9.38 13.13
N GLU A 229 -18.83 9.70 12.11
CA GLU A 229 -18.37 9.68 10.72
C GLU A 229 -17.22 10.66 10.49
N VAL A 230 -16.27 10.28 9.62
CA VAL A 230 -15.07 11.06 9.29
C VAL A 230 -15.11 11.42 7.80
N SER A 231 -14.81 12.68 7.48
CA SER A 231 -14.74 13.13 6.09
C SER A 231 -13.62 12.41 5.33
N MET A 232 -13.98 11.66 4.28
CA MET A 232 -13.02 10.96 3.43
C MET A 232 -12.06 11.93 2.76
N GLU A 233 -12.56 13.08 2.32
CA GLU A 233 -11.74 14.12 1.68
C GLU A 233 -10.71 14.72 2.65
N GLU A 234 -11.10 14.94 3.91
CA GLU A 234 -10.17 15.41 4.93
C GLU A 234 -9.08 14.36 5.21
N VAL A 235 -9.45 13.08 5.29
CA VAL A 235 -8.48 11.98 5.46
C VAL A 235 -7.51 11.92 4.28
N LYS A 236 -7.98 12.02 3.04
CA LYS A 236 -7.14 12.04 1.84
C LYS A 236 -6.17 13.22 1.85
N MET A 237 -6.63 14.41 2.23
CA MET A 237 -5.81 15.62 2.32
C MET A 237 -4.66 15.45 3.32
N ILE A 238 -4.97 15.01 4.53
CA ILE A 238 -3.97 14.77 5.58
C ILE A 238 -3.02 13.63 5.18
N LEU A 239 -3.55 12.55 4.59
CA LEU A 239 -2.74 11.42 4.13
C LEU A 239 -1.71 11.85 3.07
N LYS A 240 -2.10 12.67 2.09
CA LYS A 240 -1.16 13.22 1.08
C LYS A 240 -0.03 14.00 1.75
N GLN A 241 -0.35 14.85 2.73
CA GLN A 241 0.65 15.59 3.50
C GLN A 241 1.60 14.64 4.25
N LYS A 242 1.06 13.63 4.96
CA LYS A 242 1.89 12.69 5.73
C LYS A 242 2.71 11.77 4.83
N PHE A 243 2.20 11.43 3.65
CA PHE A 243 2.96 10.70 2.64
C PHE A 243 4.16 11.52 2.14
N SER A 244 3.95 12.81 1.82
CA SER A 244 5.03 13.72 1.44
C SER A 244 6.11 13.83 2.54
N GLU A 245 5.69 13.99 3.80
CA GLU A 245 6.59 14.11 4.95
C GLU A 245 7.43 12.83 5.16
N VAL A 246 6.81 11.64 5.11
CA VAL A 246 7.48 10.37 5.43
C VAL A 246 8.41 9.90 4.32
N PHE A 247 8.01 10.09 3.06
CA PHE A 247 8.82 9.70 1.90
C PHE A 247 9.75 10.80 1.40
N GLU A 248 9.69 12.01 2.00
CA GLU A 248 10.47 13.19 1.60
C GLU A 248 10.29 13.55 0.12
N VAL A 249 9.04 13.49 -0.36
CA VAL A 249 8.68 13.70 -1.77
C VAL A 249 7.85 14.97 -1.96
N GLU A 250 7.90 15.50 -3.17
CA GLU A 250 6.94 16.47 -3.64
C GLU A 250 5.68 15.76 -4.16
N ILE A 251 4.51 16.21 -3.74
CA ILE A 251 3.22 15.71 -4.24
C ILE A 251 2.72 16.65 -5.32
N ILE A 252 2.33 16.08 -6.46
CA ILE A 252 1.58 16.78 -7.51
C ILE A 252 0.25 16.06 -7.75
N ASP A 253 -0.85 16.81 -7.83
CA ASP A 253 -2.13 16.22 -8.17
C ASP A 253 -2.17 15.92 -9.68
N GLY A 254 -2.45 14.66 -10.02
CA GLY A 254 -2.66 14.21 -11.38
C GLY A 254 -4.11 14.44 -11.83
N LEU A 255 -4.34 14.43 -13.14
CA LEU A 255 -5.69 14.42 -13.69
C LEU A 255 -6.33 13.06 -13.35
N ALA A 256 -7.57 13.11 -12.84
CA ALA A 256 -8.40 11.93 -12.56
C ALA A 256 -8.90 11.27 -13.84
#